data_b085f3045dc1af2a5339de99fbd14fb6
#
_entry.id   b085f3045dc1af2a5339de99fbd14fb6
#
_cell.length_a   1.000
_cell.length_b   1.000
_cell.length_c   1.000
_cell.angle_alpha   90.00
_cell.angle_beta   90.00
_cell.angle_gamma   90.00
#
_symmetry.space_group_name_H-M   'P 1'
#
loop_
_entity.id
_entity.type
_entity.pdbx_description
1 polymer ?
#
loop_
_entity_poly.entity_id
_entity_poly.type
_entity_poly.pdbx_seq_one_letter_code
_entity_poly.pdbx_strand_id
1 'polypeptide(L)'
;RIAIDVRKGDGEEMQKISSTSFVDGQEVEQVYVTSPFIPNSSKRKQNFVGSLPGFYLGLSIPAGGSFGFTGANDMHAIDHRCGEFGISAINFGIPFNYQQTFGLVTAVQLGYGNIQFNKNFKFDNIEDRNEVVPIVSEKKLKDSWLKYCYIRIPLLLDWQKKVNGGGRFVVGAGVSVAMRSAIHSRYKDSDGRHSATKDININTVGLGFDAHVGYAGIQLYFHTDLTPMFNTAKAPKCYNTSLGIGFLM
;
A
#
# COMPACT_ATOMS: atom_id res chain seq x y z
N ARG A 1 -24.58 36.70 -46.26
CA ARG A 1 -23.78 36.23 -45.12
C ARG A 1 -22.76 35.22 -45.63
N ILE A 2 -21.49 35.50 -45.50
CA ILE A 2 -20.39 34.60 -45.90
C ILE A 2 -19.74 34.18 -44.58
N ALA A 3 -19.58 32.90 -44.37
CA ALA A 3 -18.86 32.37 -43.22
C ALA A 3 -17.66 31.54 -43.71
N ILE A 4 -16.49 31.83 -43.17
CA ILE A 4 -15.27 31.09 -43.47
C ILE A 4 -14.82 30.41 -42.20
N ASP A 5 -14.77 29.09 -42.20
CA ASP A 5 -14.31 28.29 -41.10
C ASP A 5 -12.88 27.79 -41.35
N VAL A 6 -11.96 28.18 -40.51
CA VAL A 6 -10.58 27.67 -40.54
C VAL A 6 -10.45 26.54 -39.54
N ARG A 7 -10.03 25.37 -39.99
CA ARG A 7 -9.85 24.18 -39.16
C ARG A 7 -8.40 23.71 -39.25
N LYS A 8 -7.82 23.39 -38.13
CA LYS A 8 -6.50 22.76 -38.04
C LYS A 8 -6.69 21.35 -37.47
N GLY A 9 -6.21 20.36 -38.18
CA GLY A 9 -6.23 18.97 -37.72
C GLY A 9 -4.82 18.43 -37.63
N ASP A 10 -4.60 17.61 -36.59
CA ASP A 10 -3.42 16.79 -36.48
C ASP A 10 -3.96 15.35 -36.28
N GLY A 11 -3.97 14.61 -37.40
CA GLY A 11 -4.61 13.29 -37.42
C GLY A 11 -6.11 13.30 -37.74
N GLU A 12 -6.90 12.49 -37.12
CA GLU A 12 -8.30 12.19 -37.49
C GLU A 12 -9.35 13.24 -37.06
N GLU A 13 -9.02 14.26 -36.29
CA GLU A 13 -9.98 15.29 -35.86
C GLU A 13 -9.53 16.70 -36.21
N MET A 14 -10.30 17.37 -37.10
CA MET A 14 -10.15 18.79 -37.39
C MET A 14 -10.78 19.63 -36.27
N GLN A 15 -10.03 20.53 -35.68
CA GLN A 15 -10.54 21.49 -34.71
C GLN A 15 -10.79 22.85 -35.39
N LYS A 16 -11.97 23.42 -35.14
CA LYS A 16 -12.31 24.76 -35.62
C LYS A 16 -11.49 25.79 -34.82
N ILE A 17 -10.62 26.55 -35.51
CA ILE A 17 -9.76 27.55 -34.90
C ILE A 17 -10.41 28.92 -34.91
N SER A 18 -11.01 29.31 -36.05
CA SER A 18 -11.68 30.58 -36.18
C SER A 18 -12.85 30.47 -37.13
N SER A 19 -13.79 31.40 -37.02
CA SER A 19 -14.91 31.57 -37.90
C SER A 19 -15.12 33.06 -38.16
N THR A 20 -14.98 33.47 -39.37
CA THR A 20 -15.27 34.85 -39.78
C THR A 20 -16.61 34.90 -40.45
N SER A 21 -17.49 35.77 -40.01
CA SER A 21 -18.77 36.01 -40.64
C SER A 21 -18.96 37.50 -40.99
N PHE A 22 -19.41 37.78 -42.19
CA PHE A 22 -19.75 39.14 -42.61
C PHE A 22 -21.25 39.36 -42.39
N VAL A 23 -21.58 40.34 -41.58
CA VAL A 23 -22.95 40.75 -41.28
C VAL A 23 -23.03 42.26 -41.52
N ASP A 24 -23.92 42.69 -42.45
CA ASP A 24 -24.13 44.10 -42.79
C ASP A 24 -22.85 44.90 -43.15
N GLY A 25 -21.91 44.25 -43.86
CA GLY A 25 -20.66 44.87 -44.27
C GLY A 25 -19.60 44.99 -43.22
N GLN A 26 -19.84 44.49 -42.00
CA GLN A 26 -18.84 44.41 -40.91
C GLN A 26 -18.31 43.00 -40.77
N GLU A 27 -17.03 42.90 -40.59
CA GLU A 27 -16.33 41.66 -40.28
C GLU A 27 -16.45 41.36 -38.80
N VAL A 28 -17.02 40.20 -38.48
CA VAL A 28 -17.07 39.70 -37.10
C VAL A 28 -16.27 38.40 -37.03
N GLU A 29 -15.11 38.46 -36.45
CA GLU A 29 -14.26 37.32 -36.24
C GLU A 29 -14.53 36.70 -34.86
N GLN A 30 -14.93 35.44 -34.87
CA GLN A 30 -14.99 34.65 -33.64
C GLN A 30 -13.78 33.72 -33.59
N VAL A 31 -12.84 34.03 -32.74
CA VAL A 31 -11.65 33.20 -32.50
C VAL A 31 -11.97 32.18 -31.39
N TYR A 32 -11.93 30.90 -31.75
CA TYR A 32 -12.03 29.83 -30.79
C TYR A 32 -10.65 29.52 -30.27
N VAL A 33 -10.30 30.06 -29.08
CA VAL A 33 -9.06 29.71 -28.40
C VAL A 33 -9.27 28.39 -27.70
N THR A 34 -8.73 27.31 -28.24
CA THR A 34 -8.61 26.05 -27.51
C THR A 34 -7.48 26.21 -26.51
N SER A 35 -7.85 26.42 -25.25
CA SER A 35 -6.87 26.35 -24.16
C SER A 35 -6.25 24.94 -24.16
N PRO A 36 -4.91 24.83 -24.05
CA PRO A 36 -4.26 23.53 -23.90
C PRO A 36 -4.71 22.81 -22.63
N PHE A 37 -5.40 23.53 -21.73
CA PHE A 37 -6.02 22.99 -20.53
C PHE A 37 -7.51 22.62 -20.69
N ILE A 38 -8.14 22.92 -21.85
CA ILE A 38 -9.46 22.40 -22.16
C ILE A 38 -9.29 20.98 -22.70
N PRO A 39 -9.68 19.97 -21.96
CA PRO A 39 -9.45 18.61 -22.37
C PRO A 39 -10.35 18.26 -23.54
N ASN A 40 -9.77 17.55 -24.49
CA ASN A 40 -10.51 17.01 -25.63
C ASN A 40 -11.67 16.15 -25.13
N SER A 41 -12.91 16.55 -25.38
CA SER A 41 -14.12 15.88 -24.87
C SER A 41 -14.32 14.46 -25.41
N SER A 42 -13.55 14.06 -26.42
CA SER A 42 -13.61 12.74 -27.06
C SER A 42 -12.91 11.64 -26.27
N LYS A 43 -11.99 11.97 -25.35
CA LYS A 43 -11.36 10.95 -24.51
C LYS A 43 -12.28 10.60 -23.35
N ARG A 44 -12.84 9.40 -23.40
CA ARG A 44 -13.76 8.86 -22.41
C ARG A 44 -13.18 9.00 -21.00
N LYS A 45 -13.78 9.86 -20.20
CA LYS A 45 -13.41 10.08 -18.79
C LYS A 45 -13.52 8.76 -18.06
N GLN A 46 -12.44 8.34 -17.44
CA GLN A 46 -12.42 7.16 -16.56
C GLN A 46 -12.79 7.60 -15.14
N ASN A 47 -13.43 6.75 -14.37
CA ASN A 47 -13.64 7.04 -12.97
C ASN A 47 -12.40 6.56 -12.19
N PHE A 48 -11.63 7.50 -11.64
CA PHE A 48 -10.58 7.20 -10.68
C PHE A 48 -11.21 6.85 -9.33
N VAL A 49 -10.88 5.71 -8.78
CA VAL A 49 -11.42 5.26 -7.50
C VAL A 49 -10.28 4.79 -6.61
N GLY A 50 -10.53 4.63 -5.32
CA GLY A 50 -9.61 3.95 -4.43
C GLY A 50 -9.30 2.56 -4.98
N SER A 51 -8.02 2.25 -5.15
CA SER A 51 -7.53 1.02 -5.75
C SER A 51 -6.86 0.09 -4.75
N LEU A 52 -6.82 0.47 -3.48
CA LEU A 52 -6.25 -0.39 -2.44
C LEU A 52 -7.16 -1.60 -2.18
N PRO A 53 -6.58 -2.78 -1.87
CA PRO A 53 -7.37 -3.99 -1.67
C PRO A 53 -8.32 -3.85 -0.48
N GLY A 54 -9.57 -4.25 -0.64
CA GLY A 54 -10.55 -4.29 0.43
C GLY A 54 -10.23 -5.38 1.46
N PHE A 55 -9.71 -6.51 1.00
CA PHE A 55 -9.15 -7.59 1.82
C PHE A 55 -7.79 -8.00 1.27
N TYR A 56 -6.83 -8.27 2.13
CA TYR A 56 -5.50 -8.72 1.74
C TYR A 56 -4.95 -9.77 2.70
N LEU A 57 -4.12 -10.63 2.15
CA LEU A 57 -3.36 -11.65 2.89
C LEU A 57 -1.98 -11.80 2.25
N GLY A 58 -0.96 -12.00 3.07
CA GLY A 58 0.41 -12.15 2.60
C GLY A 58 1.33 -12.86 3.56
N LEU A 59 2.48 -13.21 3.02
CA LEU A 59 3.61 -13.69 3.80
C LEU A 59 4.41 -12.50 4.30
N SER A 60 4.92 -12.61 5.52
CA SER A 60 5.77 -11.62 6.15
C SER A 60 7.16 -12.19 6.35
N ILE A 61 8.18 -11.39 6.08
CA ILE A 61 9.59 -11.75 6.26
C ILE A 61 10.18 -10.72 7.23
N PRO A 62 10.33 -11.05 8.51
CA PRO A 62 11.03 -10.20 9.46
C PRO A 62 12.54 -10.29 9.21
N ALA A 63 13.18 -9.15 8.97
CA ALA A 63 14.59 -9.04 8.63
C ALA A 63 15.29 -7.94 9.43
N GLY A 64 16.61 -7.95 9.46
CA GLY A 64 17.42 -6.92 10.13
C GLY A 64 17.49 -5.57 9.39
N GLY A 65 16.92 -5.48 8.19
CA GLY A 65 16.86 -4.27 7.36
C GLY A 65 15.60 -4.18 6.53
N SER A 66 15.31 -2.98 6.02
CA SER A 66 14.19 -2.75 5.10
C SER A 66 14.34 -3.58 3.82
N PHE A 67 13.22 -3.88 3.17
CA PHE A 67 13.12 -4.67 1.93
C PHE A 67 13.42 -6.17 2.06
N GLY A 68 13.58 -6.70 3.26
CA GLY A 68 13.63 -8.14 3.53
C GLY A 68 14.81 -8.92 2.93
N PHE A 69 15.74 -8.22 2.27
CA PHE A 69 16.80 -8.88 1.49
C PHE A 69 18.17 -8.85 2.17
N THR A 70 18.33 -8.11 3.24
CA THR A 70 19.63 -7.90 3.89
C THR A 70 19.53 -7.99 5.41
N GLY A 71 20.42 -8.77 5.97
CA GLY A 71 20.62 -8.90 7.40
C GLY A 71 20.22 -10.28 7.93
N ALA A 72 20.98 -10.72 8.95
CA ALA A 72 20.64 -11.94 9.69
C ALA A 72 19.24 -11.78 10.31
N ASN A 73 18.48 -12.84 10.30
CA ASN A 73 17.20 -12.89 11.01
C ASN A 73 17.46 -13.10 12.51
N ASP A 74 17.89 -12.02 13.18
CA ASP A 74 18.19 -12.03 14.61
C ASP A 74 16.97 -12.39 15.46
N MET A 75 15.78 -12.36 14.85
CA MET A 75 14.52 -12.77 15.47
C MET A 75 14.35 -14.29 15.55
N HIS A 76 15.18 -15.08 14.88
CA HIS A 76 14.97 -16.52 14.73
C HIS A 76 13.56 -16.90 14.26
N ALA A 77 12.97 -16.08 13.40
CA ALA A 77 11.65 -16.29 12.84
C ALA A 77 11.69 -17.32 11.68
N ILE A 78 10.56 -17.99 11.48
CA ILE A 78 10.36 -18.93 10.38
C ILE A 78 9.59 -18.21 9.26
N ASP A 79 10.28 -17.74 8.22
CA ASP A 79 9.74 -16.87 7.19
C ASP A 79 8.45 -17.39 6.53
N HIS A 80 8.39 -18.67 6.20
CA HIS A 80 7.22 -19.27 5.56
C HIS A 80 6.00 -19.47 6.50
N ARG A 81 6.15 -19.20 7.79
CA ARG A 81 5.06 -19.24 8.79
C ARG A 81 4.72 -17.89 9.37
N CYS A 82 5.40 -16.84 8.91
CA CYS A 82 5.06 -15.48 9.23
C CYS A 82 4.08 -14.95 8.17
N GLY A 83 3.06 -14.25 8.60
CA GLY A 83 2.07 -13.73 7.68
C GLY A 83 1.26 -12.59 8.24
N GLU A 84 0.59 -11.90 7.35
CA GLU A 84 -0.37 -10.86 7.70
C GLU A 84 -1.66 -11.00 6.91
N PHE A 85 -2.74 -10.52 7.48
CA PHE A 85 -3.99 -10.30 6.78
C PHE A 85 -4.64 -9.02 7.29
N GLY A 86 -5.47 -8.42 6.46
CA GLY A 86 -6.18 -7.22 6.85
C GLY A 86 -7.29 -6.84 5.89
N ILE A 87 -7.99 -5.80 6.30
CA ILE A 87 -9.09 -5.20 5.56
C ILE A 87 -8.89 -3.69 5.42
N SER A 88 -9.34 -3.12 4.32
CA SER A 88 -9.44 -1.66 4.16
C SER A 88 -10.86 -1.22 4.47
N ALA A 89 -11.03 -0.46 5.56
CA ALA A 89 -12.34 0.02 5.99
C ALA A 89 -12.85 1.16 5.09
N ILE A 90 -11.96 2.03 4.65
CA ILE A 90 -12.26 3.21 3.83
C ILE A 90 -11.16 3.32 2.78
N ASN A 91 -11.56 3.59 1.52
CA ASN A 91 -10.66 3.65 0.38
C ASN A 91 -11.02 4.85 -0.50
N PHE A 92 -10.09 5.79 -0.65
CA PHE A 92 -10.28 7.03 -1.40
C PHE A 92 -9.30 7.16 -2.54
N GLY A 93 -9.76 7.75 -3.65
CA GLY A 93 -8.93 8.12 -4.77
C GLY A 93 -9.16 9.58 -5.19
N ILE A 94 -8.09 10.35 -5.33
CA ILE A 94 -8.10 11.76 -5.76
C ILE A 94 -7.37 11.83 -7.10
N PRO A 95 -8.08 12.05 -8.23
CA PRO A 95 -7.45 12.14 -9.53
C PRO A 95 -6.71 13.48 -9.69
N PHE A 96 -5.52 13.45 -10.30
CA PHE A 96 -4.73 14.64 -10.63
C PHE A 96 -4.93 15.08 -12.07
N ASN A 97 -5.34 14.17 -12.95
CA ASN A 97 -5.53 14.47 -14.35
C ASN A 97 -7.01 14.38 -14.77
N TYR A 98 -7.36 15.11 -15.82
CA TYR A 98 -8.73 15.12 -16.34
C TYR A 98 -9.20 13.75 -16.85
N GLN A 99 -8.31 12.94 -17.39
CA GLN A 99 -8.62 11.59 -17.85
C GLN A 99 -8.90 10.64 -16.70
N GLN A 100 -8.60 11.05 -15.46
CA GLN A 100 -8.74 10.27 -14.25
C GLN A 100 -7.99 8.93 -14.31
N THR A 101 -6.77 8.98 -14.83
CA THR A 101 -5.89 7.82 -14.94
C THR A 101 -4.76 7.83 -13.93
N PHE A 102 -4.43 9.00 -13.35
CA PHE A 102 -3.35 9.17 -12.40
C PHE A 102 -3.83 10.01 -11.22
N GLY A 103 -3.43 9.65 -10.02
CA GLY A 103 -3.85 10.34 -8.83
C GLY A 103 -3.25 9.78 -7.54
N LEU A 104 -3.80 10.25 -6.44
CA LEU A 104 -3.45 9.82 -5.10
C LEU A 104 -4.51 8.84 -4.59
N VAL A 105 -4.05 7.76 -3.97
CA VAL A 105 -4.93 6.79 -3.30
C VAL A 105 -4.53 6.65 -1.85
N THR A 106 -5.51 6.61 -0.98
CA THR A 106 -5.33 6.38 0.45
C THR A 106 -6.44 5.51 1.01
N ALA A 107 -6.18 4.84 2.11
CA ALA A 107 -7.15 4.01 2.81
C ALA A 107 -6.87 3.98 4.32
N VAL A 108 -7.83 3.52 5.09
CA VAL A 108 -7.63 3.08 6.47
C VAL A 108 -7.65 1.56 6.48
N GLN A 109 -6.52 0.96 6.73
CA GLN A 109 -6.35 -0.49 6.76
C GLN A 109 -6.23 -0.98 8.19
N LEU A 110 -6.99 -2.00 8.54
CA LEU A 110 -6.91 -2.73 9.80
C LEU A 110 -6.28 -4.09 9.50
N GLY A 111 -5.18 -4.40 10.17
CA GLY A 111 -4.47 -5.63 9.89
C GLY A 111 -4.00 -6.35 11.15
N TYR A 112 -3.64 -7.59 10.93
CA TYR A 112 -3.14 -8.50 11.94
C TYR A 112 -1.93 -9.23 11.39
N GLY A 113 -0.83 -9.19 12.15
CA GLY A 113 0.40 -9.86 11.81
C GLY A 113 0.75 -10.97 12.81
N ASN A 114 1.39 -12.01 12.29
CA ASN A 114 1.88 -13.13 13.06
C ASN A 114 3.32 -13.43 12.66
N ILE A 115 4.22 -13.44 13.63
CA ILE A 115 5.62 -13.86 13.48
C ILE A 115 5.80 -15.14 14.29
N GLN A 116 6.14 -16.24 13.63
CA GLN A 116 6.40 -17.51 14.26
C GLN A 116 7.90 -17.72 14.39
N PHE A 117 8.35 -18.12 15.60
CA PHE A 117 9.76 -18.37 15.92
C PHE A 117 10.15 -19.83 15.69
N ASN A 118 11.43 -20.04 15.46
CA ASN A 118 12.03 -21.36 15.43
C ASN A 118 11.80 -22.09 16.76
N LYS A 119 11.75 -23.41 16.68
CA LYS A 119 11.59 -24.27 17.88
C LYS A 119 12.64 -23.94 18.92
N ASN A 120 12.18 -23.90 20.16
CA ASN A 120 12.94 -23.57 21.38
C ASN A 120 13.25 -22.08 21.60
N PHE A 121 12.92 -21.19 20.68
CA PHE A 121 12.99 -19.75 20.91
C PHE A 121 11.64 -19.21 21.37
N LYS A 122 11.65 -18.35 22.39
CA LYS A 122 10.53 -17.53 22.79
C LYS A 122 10.96 -16.07 22.86
N PHE A 123 10.08 -15.16 22.50
CA PHE A 123 10.35 -13.73 22.60
C PHE A 123 9.96 -13.28 24.01
N ASP A 124 10.94 -12.97 24.83
CA ASP A 124 10.75 -12.67 26.24
C ASP A 124 11.66 -11.54 26.70
N ASN A 125 11.38 -10.99 27.87
CA ASN A 125 12.15 -9.91 28.48
C ASN A 125 13.26 -10.49 29.40
N ILE A 126 14.47 -9.97 29.21
CA ILE A 126 15.57 -10.20 30.14
C ILE A 126 15.44 -9.15 31.26
N GLU A 127 14.96 -9.56 32.41
CA GLU A 127 14.63 -8.68 33.56
C GLU A 127 15.80 -7.79 33.99
N ASP A 128 17.03 -8.30 34.01
CA ASP A 128 18.22 -7.57 34.41
C ASP A 128 18.58 -6.39 33.49
N ARG A 129 18.20 -6.45 32.21
CA ARG A 129 18.56 -5.45 31.19
C ARG A 129 17.36 -4.72 30.62
N ASN A 130 16.16 -5.16 30.96
CA ASN A 130 14.92 -4.69 30.34
C ASN A 130 14.98 -4.73 28.80
N GLU A 131 15.61 -5.80 28.28
CA GLU A 131 15.76 -6.08 26.87
C GLU A 131 14.82 -7.22 26.46
N VAL A 132 14.11 -7.04 25.36
CA VAL A 132 13.19 -8.05 24.83
C VAL A 132 13.84 -8.70 23.61
N VAL A 133 14.19 -9.96 23.74
CA VAL A 133 14.95 -10.70 22.73
C VAL A 133 14.40 -12.13 22.58
N PRO A 134 14.72 -12.82 21.47
CA PRO A 134 14.48 -14.25 21.38
C PRO A 134 15.41 -15.00 22.35
N ILE A 135 14.81 -15.68 23.31
CA ILE A 135 15.52 -16.44 24.32
C ILE A 135 15.36 -17.94 24.04
N VAL A 136 16.44 -18.70 24.21
CA VAL A 136 16.36 -20.16 24.15
C VAL A 136 15.61 -20.66 25.37
N SER A 137 14.52 -21.38 25.17
CA SER A 137 13.76 -21.99 26.26
C SER A 137 14.45 -23.25 26.76
N GLU A 138 14.57 -23.40 28.08
CA GLU A 138 15.05 -24.64 28.72
C GLU A 138 14.12 -25.82 28.44
N LYS A 139 12.82 -25.56 28.34
CA LYS A 139 11.80 -26.56 27.98
C LYS A 139 11.63 -26.64 26.48
N LYS A 140 11.41 -27.84 25.96
CA LYS A 140 11.12 -28.07 24.56
C LYS A 140 9.77 -27.44 24.17
N LEU A 141 9.80 -26.41 23.34
CA LEU A 141 8.59 -25.74 22.84
C LEU A 141 8.03 -26.48 21.63
N LYS A 142 6.70 -26.55 21.56
CA LYS A 142 5.98 -27.01 20.36
C LYS A 142 5.89 -25.91 19.33
N ASP A 143 5.47 -24.71 19.77
CA ASP A 143 5.31 -23.51 18.94
C ASP A 143 5.58 -22.26 19.79
N SER A 144 6.08 -21.21 19.15
CA SER A 144 6.23 -19.87 19.74
C SER A 144 5.93 -18.81 18.69
N TRP A 145 5.19 -17.78 19.07
CA TRP A 145 4.76 -16.76 18.12
C TRP A 145 4.54 -15.39 18.78
N LEU A 146 4.71 -14.35 17.97
CA LEU A 146 4.38 -12.97 18.27
C LEU A 146 3.23 -12.55 17.39
N LYS A 147 2.17 -12.01 17.98
CA LYS A 147 0.98 -11.53 17.29
C LYS A 147 0.78 -10.06 17.58
N TYR A 148 0.42 -9.28 16.55
CA TYR A 148 0.16 -7.86 16.69
C TYR A 148 -0.97 -7.42 15.75
N CYS A 149 -1.67 -6.37 16.18
CA CYS A 149 -2.63 -5.66 15.33
C CYS A 149 -2.01 -4.34 14.87
N TYR A 150 -2.45 -3.85 13.73
CA TYR A 150 -2.04 -2.54 13.25
C TYR A 150 -3.17 -1.81 12.51
N ILE A 151 -3.09 -0.49 12.57
CA ILE A 151 -3.85 0.41 11.70
C ILE A 151 -2.82 1.03 10.78
N ARG A 152 -3.00 0.91 9.46
CA ARG A 152 -2.10 1.46 8.45
C ARG A 152 -2.87 2.45 7.57
N ILE A 153 -2.24 3.59 7.30
CA ILE A 153 -2.76 4.62 6.40
C ILE A 153 -1.73 4.77 5.27
N PRO A 154 -1.91 4.09 4.14
CA PRO A 154 -1.09 4.25 2.95
C PRO A 154 -1.44 5.54 2.21
N LEU A 155 -0.44 6.16 1.59
CA LEU A 155 -0.55 7.30 0.70
C LEU A 155 0.25 7.00 -0.57
N LEU A 156 -0.44 6.58 -1.63
CA LEU A 156 0.16 6.07 -2.84
C LEU A 156 -0.14 6.94 -4.05
N LEU A 157 0.85 7.13 -4.90
CA LEU A 157 0.65 7.59 -6.26
C LEU A 157 0.24 6.40 -7.11
N ASP A 158 -0.89 6.52 -7.78
CA ASP A 158 -1.53 5.42 -8.46
C ASP A 158 -1.87 5.77 -9.91
N TRP A 159 -1.60 4.81 -10.78
CA TRP A 159 -1.98 4.86 -12.17
C TRP A 159 -2.99 3.75 -12.48
N GLN A 160 -4.14 4.16 -13.04
CA GLN A 160 -5.25 3.28 -13.34
C GLN A 160 -5.64 3.40 -14.80
N LYS A 161 -5.87 2.28 -15.47
CA LYS A 161 -6.34 2.25 -16.86
C LYS A 161 -7.38 1.17 -17.04
N LYS A 162 -8.56 1.55 -17.55
CA LYS A 162 -9.55 0.59 -18.03
C LYS A 162 -9.05 -0.04 -19.33
N VAL A 163 -9.10 -1.37 -19.38
CA VAL A 163 -8.75 -2.15 -20.57
C VAL A 163 -10.04 -2.55 -21.29
N ASN A 164 -9.97 -2.63 -22.61
CA ASN A 164 -11.09 -3.11 -23.42
C ASN A 164 -11.43 -4.55 -22.98
N GLY A 165 -12.67 -4.77 -22.53
CA GLY A 165 -13.08 -6.04 -21.93
C GLY A 165 -13.53 -5.94 -20.46
N GLY A 166 -13.49 -4.75 -19.85
CA GLY A 166 -14.11 -4.45 -18.56
C GLY A 166 -13.18 -4.47 -17.35
N GLY A 167 -11.94 -4.96 -17.48
CA GLY A 167 -10.95 -4.95 -16.39
C GLY A 167 -10.30 -3.58 -16.21
N ARG A 168 -9.89 -3.28 -14.98
CA ARG A 168 -9.03 -2.13 -14.67
C ARG A 168 -7.65 -2.65 -14.28
N PHE A 169 -6.63 -2.11 -14.93
CA PHE A 169 -5.24 -2.28 -14.55
C PHE A 169 -4.86 -1.15 -13.59
N VAL A 170 -4.18 -1.48 -12.53
CA VAL A 170 -3.74 -0.54 -11.49
C VAL A 170 -2.29 -0.80 -11.12
N VAL A 171 -1.52 0.28 -10.94
CA VAL A 171 -0.15 0.23 -10.42
C VAL A 171 0.04 1.44 -9.53
N GLY A 172 0.51 1.21 -8.33
CA GLY A 172 0.74 2.29 -7.39
C GLY A 172 1.91 2.01 -6.46
N ALA A 173 2.53 3.08 -5.97
CA ALA A 173 3.57 3.02 -4.97
C ALA A 173 3.59 4.30 -4.14
N GLY A 174 4.05 4.19 -2.90
CA GLY A 174 4.15 5.32 -1.99
C GLY A 174 4.56 4.94 -0.58
N VAL A 175 4.15 5.74 0.37
CA VAL A 175 4.51 5.58 1.77
C VAL A 175 3.29 5.30 2.62
N SER A 176 3.49 4.69 3.78
CA SER A 176 2.43 4.51 4.76
C SER A 176 2.90 4.84 6.17
N VAL A 177 1.94 5.19 7.00
CA VAL A 177 2.10 5.29 8.45
C VAL A 177 1.31 4.15 9.07
N ALA A 178 1.94 3.40 9.96
CA ALA A 178 1.30 2.31 10.68
C ALA A 178 1.36 2.56 12.20
N MET A 179 0.24 2.35 12.86
CA MET A 179 0.14 2.30 14.32
C MET A 179 -0.04 0.84 14.74
N ARG A 180 0.89 0.33 15.55
CA ARG A 180 0.91 -1.06 16.01
C ARG A 180 0.42 -1.15 17.46
N SER A 181 -0.39 -2.16 17.77
CA SER A 181 -0.99 -2.36 19.10
C SER A 181 -1.29 -3.83 19.35
N ALA A 182 -1.80 -4.13 20.54
CA ALA A 182 -2.28 -5.44 20.97
C ALA A 182 -1.28 -6.58 20.73
N ILE A 183 -0.03 -6.38 21.18
CA ILE A 183 1.05 -7.33 20.93
C ILE A 183 1.09 -8.36 22.02
N HIS A 184 1.14 -9.62 21.60
CA HIS A 184 1.21 -10.76 22.50
C HIS A 184 2.30 -11.72 22.04
N SER A 185 3.30 -11.93 22.90
CA SER A 185 4.24 -13.02 22.77
C SER A 185 3.71 -14.23 23.53
N ARG A 186 3.55 -15.34 22.84
CA ARG A 186 3.02 -16.60 23.41
C ARG A 186 3.85 -17.79 22.94
N TYR A 187 3.90 -18.81 23.76
CA TYR A 187 4.49 -20.09 23.41
C TYR A 187 3.60 -21.25 23.88
N LYS A 188 3.85 -22.41 23.31
CA LYS A 188 3.18 -23.67 23.67
C LYS A 188 4.23 -24.71 24.00
N ASP A 189 4.09 -25.33 25.16
CA ASP A 189 4.89 -26.47 25.63
C ASP A 189 4.03 -27.74 25.78
N SER A 190 4.51 -28.75 26.56
CA SER A 190 3.75 -29.93 26.90
C SER A 190 2.52 -29.62 27.77
N ASP A 191 2.63 -28.60 28.61
CA ASP A 191 1.68 -28.27 29.67
C ASP A 191 0.56 -27.32 29.18
N GLY A 192 0.73 -26.70 27.98
CA GLY A 192 -0.29 -25.86 27.42
C GLY A 192 0.21 -24.61 26.69
N ARG A 193 -0.63 -23.58 26.67
CA ARG A 193 -0.30 -22.26 26.11
C ARG A 193 0.02 -21.28 27.22
N HIS A 194 1.15 -20.61 27.07
CA HIS A 194 1.64 -19.63 28.04
C HIS A 194 1.87 -18.28 27.36
N SER A 195 1.70 -17.20 28.13
CA SER A 195 2.12 -15.85 27.72
C SER A 195 3.55 -15.64 28.18
N ALA A 196 4.45 -15.23 27.27
CA ALA A 196 5.82 -14.94 27.63
C ALA A 196 5.91 -13.55 28.28
N THR A 197 5.62 -12.50 27.55
CA THR A 197 5.62 -11.14 28.08
C THR A 197 4.56 -10.27 27.38
N LYS A 198 4.11 -9.24 28.08
CA LYS A 198 3.21 -8.20 27.52
C LYS A 198 3.96 -6.92 27.21
N ASP A 199 5.14 -6.73 27.79
CA ASP A 199 5.97 -5.55 27.56
C ASP A 199 7.04 -5.87 26.51
N ILE A 200 6.77 -5.47 25.29
CA ILE A 200 7.56 -5.81 24.10
C ILE A 200 8.08 -4.54 23.43
N ASN A 201 8.58 -3.57 24.11
CA ASN A 201 9.31 -2.40 23.59
C ASN A 201 9.06 -2.06 22.09
N ILE A 202 7.80 -2.11 21.65
CA ILE A 202 7.46 -1.89 20.24
C ILE A 202 7.42 -0.41 19.91
N ASN A 203 7.84 -0.06 18.72
CA ASN A 203 7.58 1.24 18.15
C ASN A 203 6.11 1.31 17.73
N THR A 204 5.31 2.03 18.51
CA THR A 204 3.87 2.16 18.27
C THR A 204 3.57 2.78 16.91
N VAL A 205 4.38 3.73 16.46
CA VAL A 205 4.24 4.38 15.17
C VAL A 205 5.42 4.01 14.28
N GLY A 206 5.13 3.56 13.07
CA GLY A 206 6.13 3.20 12.07
C GLY A 206 5.81 3.79 10.71
N LEU A 207 6.86 4.01 9.93
CA LEU A 207 6.78 4.36 8.51
C LEU A 207 7.03 3.12 7.68
N GLY A 208 6.34 3.01 6.56
CA GLY A 208 6.50 1.94 5.59
C GLY A 208 6.51 2.46 4.16
N PHE A 209 6.96 1.61 3.26
CA PHE A 209 6.82 1.76 1.82
C PHE A 209 5.86 0.69 1.32
N ASP A 210 4.91 1.08 0.49
CA ASP A 210 3.91 0.21 -0.09
C ASP A 210 3.92 0.32 -1.60
N ALA A 211 3.71 -0.80 -2.27
CA ALA A 211 3.51 -0.85 -3.72
C ALA A 211 2.48 -1.92 -4.06
N HIS A 212 1.75 -1.71 -5.14
CA HIS A 212 0.83 -2.72 -5.65
C HIS A 212 0.72 -2.71 -7.17
N VAL A 213 0.35 -3.85 -7.70
CA VAL A 213 -0.01 -4.02 -9.10
C VAL A 213 -1.21 -4.95 -9.17
N GLY A 214 -2.20 -4.59 -9.97
CA GLY A 214 -3.43 -5.39 -10.04
C GLY A 214 -4.17 -5.28 -11.36
N TYR A 215 -5.01 -6.27 -11.58
CA TYR A 215 -5.91 -6.35 -12.73
C TYR A 215 -7.22 -7.01 -12.35
N ALA A 216 -8.33 -6.45 -12.82
CA ALA A 216 -9.68 -7.02 -12.72
C ALA A 216 -10.09 -7.43 -11.29
N GLY A 217 -9.67 -6.68 -10.28
CA GLY A 217 -10.06 -6.91 -8.89
C GLY A 217 -9.07 -7.73 -8.06
N ILE A 218 -8.05 -8.33 -8.67
CA ILE A 218 -6.98 -9.05 -7.97
C ILE A 218 -5.71 -8.21 -8.02
N GLN A 219 -5.00 -8.13 -6.89
CA GLN A 219 -3.77 -7.36 -6.75
C GLN A 219 -2.68 -8.17 -6.08
N LEU A 220 -1.45 -7.96 -6.52
CA LEU A 220 -0.26 -8.26 -5.76
C LEU A 220 0.12 -6.99 -5.00
N TYR A 221 0.37 -7.10 -3.71
CA TYR A 221 0.88 -6.01 -2.91
C TYR A 221 2.23 -6.36 -2.29
N PHE A 222 3.01 -5.33 -2.10
CA PHE A 222 4.28 -5.35 -1.41
C PHE A 222 4.26 -4.27 -0.33
N HIS A 223 4.72 -4.61 0.85
CA HIS A 223 4.92 -3.67 1.95
C HIS A 223 6.28 -3.91 2.58
N THR A 224 6.96 -2.86 2.99
CA THR A 224 8.16 -2.97 3.82
C THR A 224 8.24 -1.85 4.84
N ASP A 225 8.59 -2.20 6.06
CA ASP A 225 8.86 -1.24 7.11
C ASP A 225 10.13 -0.43 6.79
N LEU A 226 10.05 0.89 6.89
CA LEU A 226 11.20 1.82 6.79
C LEU A 226 11.77 2.16 8.18
N THR A 227 10.96 1.96 9.21
CA THR A 227 11.37 2.12 10.62
C THR A 227 11.30 0.77 11.32
N PRO A 228 12.23 0.47 12.23
CA PRO A 228 12.24 -0.81 12.92
C PRO A 228 10.97 -1.02 13.73
N MET A 229 10.50 -2.26 13.80
CA MET A 229 9.30 -2.65 14.53
C MET A 229 9.46 -2.47 16.05
N PHE A 230 10.66 -2.69 16.56
CA PHE A 230 10.98 -2.57 17.97
C PHE A 230 11.92 -1.40 18.24
N ASN A 231 11.93 -0.93 19.49
CA ASN A 231 12.93 0.00 19.94
C ASN A 231 14.30 -0.68 19.97
N THR A 232 15.17 -0.28 19.03
CA THR A 232 16.48 -0.92 18.80
C THR A 232 17.46 -0.82 19.97
N ALA A 233 17.20 0.06 20.93
CA ALA A 233 18.00 0.12 22.16
C ALA A 233 17.71 -1.04 23.15
N LYS A 234 16.57 -1.72 22.97
CA LYS A 234 16.06 -2.73 23.92
C LYS A 234 15.53 -4.00 23.25
N ALA A 235 15.70 -4.14 21.94
CA ALA A 235 15.23 -5.29 21.18
C ALA A 235 16.03 -5.42 19.88
N PRO A 236 16.05 -6.60 19.24
CA PRO A 236 16.73 -6.79 17.97
C PRO A 236 16.11 -5.93 16.87
N LYS A 237 16.92 -5.55 15.90
CA LYS A 237 16.44 -4.86 14.70
C LYS A 237 15.50 -5.77 13.93
N CYS A 238 14.27 -5.33 13.75
CA CYS A 238 13.27 -6.06 12.99
C CYS A 238 12.52 -5.10 12.07
N TYR A 239 12.61 -5.35 10.78
CA TYR A 239 11.83 -4.69 9.72
C TYR A 239 10.96 -5.75 9.08
N ASN A 240 9.67 -5.52 9.06
CA ASN A 240 8.77 -6.46 8.43
C ASN A 240 8.61 -6.13 6.94
N THR A 241 8.83 -7.12 6.08
CA THR A 241 8.56 -7.03 4.66
C THR A 241 7.49 -8.05 4.31
N SER A 242 6.46 -7.63 3.63
CA SER A 242 5.31 -8.47 3.28
C SER A 242 5.07 -8.47 1.78
N LEU A 243 4.75 -9.63 1.26
CA LEU A 243 4.29 -9.83 -0.11
C LEU A 243 3.02 -10.67 -0.09
N GLY A 244 2.01 -10.24 -0.80
CA GLY A 244 0.74 -10.93 -0.76
C GLY A 244 -0.23 -10.59 -1.86
N ILE A 245 -1.43 -11.11 -1.71
CA ILE A 245 -2.54 -10.94 -2.64
C ILE A 245 -3.63 -10.13 -1.95
N GLY A 246 -4.22 -9.21 -2.71
CA GLY A 246 -5.36 -8.42 -2.29
C GLY A 246 -6.52 -8.51 -3.27
N PHE A 247 -7.71 -8.28 -2.76
CA PHE A 247 -8.95 -8.28 -3.53
C PHE A 247 -9.62 -6.91 -3.39
N LEU A 248 -9.93 -6.27 -4.53
CA LEU A 248 -10.74 -5.05 -4.56
C LEU A 248 -12.19 -5.40 -4.21
N MET A 249 -12.79 -4.60 -3.38
CA MET A 249 -14.24 -4.62 -3.14
C MET A 249 -14.94 -3.55 -3.98
#